data_63711c5dc1952642d0065d6424ccd7e0
#
_entry.id   63711c5dc1952642d0065d6424ccd7e0
#
_cell.length_a   1.000
_cell.length_b   1.000
_cell.length_c   1.000
_cell.angle_alpha   90.00
_cell.angle_beta   90.00
_cell.angle_gamma   90.00
#
_symmetry.space_group_name_H-M   'P 1'
#
loop_
_entity.id
_entity.type
_entity.pdbx_description
1 polymer ?
#
loop_
_entity_poly.entity_id
_entity_poly.type
_entity_poly.pdbx_seq_one_letter_code
_entity_poly.pdbx_strand_id
1 'polypeptide(L)'
;LGHSMGGRAVSVYLKDSIKAAALWAPADNTGLDGLEFLDHSAEGRQAIYDGAIQNGVLDLPKWGVTISADFVQQVADQDPIASLRTYNGPLLLAYTAGDSELLSQTTIDLTRQAAAEHSGPLVDLTGQYEDATHNFTAASGKKIDDFSVRRRIESATAEFFEEYL
;
A
#
# COMPACT_ATOMS: atom_id res chain seq x y z
N LEU A 1 -0.52 -10.59 -5.27
CA LEU A 1 -1.41 -9.76 -4.46
C LEU A 1 -0.68 -9.26 -3.23
N GLY A 2 -0.83 -7.98 -2.90
CA GLY A 2 -0.35 -7.36 -1.67
C GLY A 2 -1.35 -6.37 -1.08
N HIS A 3 -1.41 -6.28 0.26
CA HIS A 3 -2.23 -5.34 1.00
C HIS A 3 -1.34 -4.47 1.90
N SER A 4 -1.58 -3.16 1.95
CA SER A 4 -0.85 -2.22 2.82
C SER A 4 0.67 -2.29 2.59
N MET A 5 1.48 -2.54 3.61
CA MET A 5 2.93 -2.79 3.45
C MET A 5 3.24 -4.00 2.57
N GLY A 6 2.38 -5.04 2.54
CA GLY A 6 2.48 -6.14 1.57
C GLY A 6 2.23 -5.66 0.13
N GLY A 7 1.36 -4.65 -0.07
CA GLY A 7 1.16 -3.97 -1.34
C GLY A 7 2.44 -3.27 -1.78
N ARG A 8 3.04 -2.46 -0.88
CA ARG A 8 4.35 -1.83 -1.14
C ARG A 8 5.43 -2.84 -1.52
N ALA A 9 5.50 -3.97 -0.80
CA ALA A 9 6.48 -5.01 -1.13
C ALA A 9 6.26 -5.57 -2.55
N VAL A 10 5.01 -5.76 -2.98
CA VAL A 10 4.71 -6.14 -4.37
C VAL A 10 5.13 -5.04 -5.32
N SER A 11 4.76 -3.78 -5.07
CA SER A 11 5.09 -2.64 -5.95
C SER A 11 6.58 -2.49 -6.16
N VAL A 12 7.40 -2.57 -5.10
CA VAL A 12 8.87 -2.49 -5.18
C VAL A 12 9.48 -3.55 -6.10
N TYR A 13 8.90 -4.77 -6.10
CA TYR A 13 9.44 -5.89 -6.86
C TYR A 13 8.71 -6.17 -8.18
N LEU A 14 7.86 -5.25 -8.64
CA LEU A 14 7.23 -5.35 -9.97
C LEU A 14 8.30 -5.41 -11.07
N LYS A 15 8.12 -6.37 -11.98
CA LYS A 15 8.98 -6.58 -13.14
C LYS A 15 8.23 -7.37 -14.21
N ASP A 16 8.71 -7.36 -15.44
CA ASP A 16 8.04 -8.00 -16.60
C ASP A 16 7.81 -9.51 -16.45
N SER A 17 8.56 -10.19 -15.57
CA SER A 17 8.33 -11.61 -15.30
C SER A 17 7.09 -11.89 -14.42
N ILE A 18 6.51 -10.86 -13.79
CA ILE A 18 5.26 -10.95 -13.02
C ILE A 18 4.11 -10.81 -14.02
N LYS A 19 3.29 -11.85 -14.15
CA LYS A 19 2.23 -11.91 -15.15
C LYS A 19 1.07 -10.98 -14.85
N ALA A 20 0.70 -10.81 -13.60
CA ALA A 20 -0.33 -9.88 -13.14
C ALA A 20 -0.11 -9.51 -11.67
N ALA A 21 -0.49 -8.32 -11.26
CA ALA A 21 -0.37 -7.86 -9.88
C ALA A 21 -1.67 -7.22 -9.37
N ALA A 22 -2.00 -7.46 -8.09
CA ALA A 22 -3.12 -6.79 -7.43
C ALA A 22 -2.62 -6.12 -6.14
N LEU A 23 -2.94 -4.83 -5.99
CA LEU A 23 -2.51 -3.97 -4.90
C LEU A 23 -3.74 -3.44 -4.17
N TRP A 24 -3.88 -3.80 -2.90
CA TRP A 24 -4.92 -3.30 -2.01
C TRP A 24 -4.32 -2.31 -1.03
N ALA A 25 -4.72 -1.05 -1.14
CA ALA A 25 -4.25 0.03 -0.29
C ALA A 25 -2.71 0.02 -0.07
N PRO A 26 -1.89 -0.05 -1.14
CA PRO A 26 -0.45 -0.13 -0.99
C PRO A 26 0.08 1.16 -0.33
N ALA A 27 1.04 1.00 0.59
CA ALA A 27 1.70 2.12 1.25
C ALA A 27 2.87 2.66 0.38
N ASP A 28 2.56 3.04 -0.86
CA ASP A 28 3.55 3.39 -1.87
C ASP A 28 3.88 4.89 -1.82
N ASN A 29 5.06 5.19 -1.30
CA ASN A 29 5.67 6.52 -1.38
C ASN A 29 7.20 6.38 -1.41
N THR A 30 7.93 7.45 -1.63
CA THR A 30 9.38 7.44 -1.81
C THR A 30 10.12 8.03 -0.62
N GLY A 31 11.36 7.63 -0.40
CA GLY A 31 12.18 8.15 0.69
C GLY A 31 11.51 7.90 2.06
N LEU A 32 11.69 8.83 2.99
CA LEU A 32 11.10 8.75 4.33
C LEU A 32 9.57 8.87 4.32
N ASP A 33 8.97 9.38 3.24
CA ASP A 33 7.51 9.41 3.11
C ASP A 33 6.91 7.99 3.00
N GLY A 34 7.72 7.00 2.64
CA GLY A 34 7.34 5.58 2.73
C GLY A 34 7.08 5.08 4.16
N LEU A 35 7.42 5.87 5.18
CA LEU A 35 7.14 5.59 6.60
C LEU A 35 5.88 6.33 7.13
N GLU A 36 5.11 7.02 6.27
CA GLU A 36 3.98 7.86 6.73
C GLU A 36 2.90 7.10 7.48
N PHE A 37 2.74 5.81 7.22
CA PHE A 37 1.81 4.94 7.95
C PHE A 37 2.19 4.77 9.45
N LEU A 38 3.45 5.06 9.82
CA LEU A 38 3.93 5.07 11.20
C LEU A 38 3.78 6.44 11.84
N ASP A 39 4.08 7.52 11.08
CA ASP A 39 3.91 8.89 11.52
C ASP A 39 3.66 9.83 10.32
N HIS A 40 2.58 10.61 10.38
CA HIS A 40 2.21 11.54 9.31
C HIS A 40 3.10 12.78 9.24
N SER A 41 3.81 13.13 10.31
CA SER A 41 4.73 14.28 10.32
C SER A 41 6.10 13.92 9.75
N ALA A 42 6.71 14.85 9.03
CA ALA A 42 8.07 14.65 8.50
C ALA A 42 9.10 14.49 9.65
N GLU A 43 8.92 15.25 10.72
CA GLU A 43 9.77 15.17 11.92
C GLU A 43 9.64 13.81 12.61
N GLY A 44 8.43 13.27 12.72
CA GLY A 44 8.19 11.96 13.30
C GLY A 44 8.81 10.83 12.48
N ARG A 45 8.67 10.87 11.14
CA ARG A 45 9.32 9.90 10.24
C ARG A 45 10.84 9.96 10.33
N GLN A 46 11.42 11.17 10.38
CA GLN A 46 12.86 11.33 10.57
C GLN A 46 13.32 10.77 11.92
N ALA A 47 12.59 11.04 13.01
CA ALA A 47 12.91 10.52 14.33
C ALA A 47 12.84 8.98 14.39
N ILE A 48 11.85 8.38 13.72
CA ILE A 48 11.72 6.91 13.59
C ILE A 48 12.92 6.34 12.83
N TYR A 49 13.29 6.95 11.72
CA TYR A 49 14.43 6.53 10.91
C TYR A 49 15.74 6.61 11.72
N ASP A 50 16.04 7.80 12.28
CA ASP A 50 17.28 8.04 13.03
C ASP A 50 17.37 7.13 14.26
N GLY A 51 16.26 6.96 14.99
CA GLY A 51 16.20 6.07 16.15
C GLY A 51 16.49 4.61 15.82
N ALA A 52 15.93 4.10 14.72
CA ALA A 52 16.17 2.74 14.27
C ALA A 52 17.62 2.57 13.77
N ILE A 53 18.15 3.51 12.98
CA ILE A 53 19.53 3.46 12.48
C ILE A 53 20.53 3.51 13.64
N GLN A 54 20.31 4.40 14.62
CA GLN A 54 21.24 4.57 15.74
C GLN A 54 21.29 3.33 16.66
N ASN A 55 20.15 2.70 16.89
CA ASN A 55 20.04 1.62 17.89
C ASN A 55 19.98 0.22 17.27
N GLY A 56 19.96 0.10 15.95
CA GLY A 56 19.75 -1.16 15.23
C GLY A 56 18.27 -1.60 15.19
N VAL A 57 17.51 -1.24 16.21
CA VAL A 57 16.06 -1.49 16.34
C VAL A 57 15.38 -0.32 17.05
N LEU A 58 14.10 -0.15 16.81
CA LEU A 58 13.25 0.85 17.48
C LEU A 58 11.90 0.24 17.86
N ASP A 59 11.54 0.34 19.12
CA ASP A 59 10.21 -0.04 19.59
C ASP A 59 9.22 1.07 19.28
N LEU A 60 8.07 0.71 18.74
CA LEU A 60 6.95 1.59 18.45
C LEU A 60 5.73 1.15 19.28
N PRO A 61 5.63 1.59 20.54
CA PRO A 61 4.57 1.13 21.47
C PRO A 61 3.16 1.41 20.97
N LYS A 62 2.95 2.52 20.24
CA LYS A 62 1.66 2.87 19.62
C LYS A 62 1.16 1.76 18.68
N TRP A 63 2.08 1.07 18.02
CA TRP A 63 1.79 0.02 17.04
C TRP A 63 2.00 -1.38 17.61
N GLY A 64 2.59 -1.49 18.79
CA GLY A 64 2.93 -2.79 19.40
C GLY A 64 3.98 -3.58 18.60
N VAL A 65 4.85 -2.90 17.87
CA VAL A 65 5.86 -3.51 17.00
C VAL A 65 7.25 -2.96 17.27
N THR A 66 8.26 -3.77 16.98
CA THR A 66 9.67 -3.36 16.90
C THR A 66 10.09 -3.37 15.44
N ILE A 67 10.71 -2.30 14.97
CA ILE A 67 11.24 -2.19 13.61
C ILE A 67 12.76 -2.18 13.63
N SER A 68 13.39 -2.73 12.58
CA SER A 68 14.84 -2.75 12.45
C SER A 68 15.37 -1.58 11.64
N ALA A 69 16.67 -1.29 11.79
CA ALA A 69 17.40 -0.36 10.94
C ALA A 69 17.30 -0.76 9.46
N ASP A 70 17.43 -2.06 9.15
CA ASP A 70 17.30 -2.57 7.78
C ASP A 70 15.94 -2.29 7.17
N PHE A 71 14.85 -2.41 7.98
CA PHE A 71 13.51 -2.12 7.50
C PHE A 71 13.36 -0.65 7.08
N VAL A 72 13.73 0.30 7.97
CA VAL A 72 13.59 1.73 7.67
C VAL A 72 14.50 2.16 6.53
N GLN A 73 15.71 1.59 6.45
CA GLN A 73 16.65 1.84 5.35
C GLN A 73 16.08 1.35 4.02
N GLN A 74 15.55 0.13 3.96
CA GLN A 74 14.94 -0.40 2.74
C GLN A 74 13.73 0.42 2.31
N VAL A 75 12.88 0.84 3.25
CA VAL A 75 11.73 1.71 2.92
C VAL A 75 12.20 3.04 2.33
N ALA A 76 13.24 3.64 2.90
CA ALA A 76 13.79 4.91 2.42
C ALA A 76 14.48 4.82 1.07
N ASP A 77 15.16 3.70 0.79
CA ASP A 77 15.95 3.52 -0.44
C ASP A 77 15.13 3.01 -1.63
N GLN A 78 13.97 2.40 -1.39
CA GLN A 78 13.14 1.81 -2.44
C GLN A 78 12.17 2.82 -3.06
N ASP A 79 11.97 2.71 -4.37
CA ASP A 79 11.02 3.53 -5.12
C ASP A 79 9.93 2.65 -5.77
N PRO A 80 8.83 2.37 -5.03
CA PRO A 80 7.70 1.62 -5.58
C PRO A 80 7.00 2.36 -6.72
N ILE A 81 7.05 3.69 -6.73
CA ILE A 81 6.41 4.53 -7.74
C ILE A 81 7.10 4.37 -9.09
N ALA A 82 8.44 4.37 -9.11
CA ALA A 82 9.20 4.11 -10.34
C ALA A 82 8.94 2.68 -10.86
N SER A 83 8.85 1.70 -9.98
CA SER A 83 8.55 0.31 -10.36
C SER A 83 7.15 0.17 -10.96
N LEU A 84 6.13 0.85 -10.38
CA LEU A 84 4.77 0.89 -10.94
C LEU A 84 4.76 1.46 -12.36
N ARG A 85 5.42 2.60 -12.60
CA ARG A 85 5.47 3.26 -13.91
C ARG A 85 6.11 2.40 -15.01
N THR A 86 7.09 1.59 -14.63
CA THR A 86 7.84 0.76 -15.57
C THR A 86 7.27 -0.64 -15.78
N TYR A 87 6.32 -1.05 -14.94
CA TYR A 87 5.65 -2.34 -15.07
C TYR A 87 4.74 -2.35 -16.31
N ASN A 88 4.77 -3.45 -17.08
CA ASN A 88 3.99 -3.57 -18.33
C ASN A 88 2.88 -4.64 -18.22
N GLY A 89 2.80 -5.35 -17.12
CA GLY A 89 1.76 -6.36 -16.93
C GLY A 89 0.45 -5.79 -16.41
N PRO A 90 -0.62 -6.60 -16.38
CA PRO A 90 -1.90 -6.22 -15.82
C PRO A 90 -1.81 -5.87 -14.32
N LEU A 91 -2.45 -4.77 -13.94
CA LEU A 91 -2.45 -4.23 -12.58
C LEU A 91 -3.89 -3.98 -12.10
N LEU A 92 -4.22 -4.53 -10.93
CA LEU A 92 -5.41 -4.13 -10.17
C LEU A 92 -4.98 -3.26 -8.99
N LEU A 93 -5.62 -2.10 -8.82
CA LEU A 93 -5.41 -1.18 -7.72
C LEU A 93 -6.73 -0.88 -7.01
N ALA A 94 -6.73 -0.85 -5.69
CA ALA A 94 -7.89 -0.46 -4.90
C ALA A 94 -7.46 0.29 -3.64
N TYR A 95 -8.10 1.44 -3.40
CA TYR A 95 -8.07 2.17 -2.13
C TYR A 95 -9.48 2.32 -1.57
N THR A 96 -9.59 2.47 -0.26
CA THR A 96 -10.84 2.70 0.48
C THR A 96 -10.86 4.10 1.08
N ALA A 97 -12.02 4.58 1.53
CA ALA A 97 -12.10 5.84 2.27
C ALA A 97 -11.31 5.81 3.60
N GLY A 98 -11.24 4.62 4.25
CA GLY A 98 -10.50 4.44 5.50
C GLY A 98 -8.98 4.49 5.36
N ASP A 99 -8.45 4.47 4.13
CA ASP A 99 -7.00 4.56 3.92
C ASP A 99 -6.43 5.91 4.31
N SER A 100 -7.25 6.97 4.29
CA SER A 100 -6.87 8.32 4.73
C SER A 100 -6.49 8.41 6.22
N GLU A 101 -6.81 7.40 7.02
CA GLU A 101 -6.37 7.29 8.42
C GLU A 101 -4.88 6.91 8.54
N LEU A 102 -4.31 6.27 7.52
CA LEU A 102 -2.94 5.74 7.52
C LEU A 102 -2.06 6.36 6.44
N LEU A 103 -2.65 6.76 5.32
CA LEU A 103 -1.96 7.26 4.14
C LEU A 103 -2.47 8.66 3.81
N SER A 104 -1.57 9.57 3.44
CA SER A 104 -1.98 10.87 2.93
C SER A 104 -2.68 10.76 1.57
N GLN A 105 -3.56 11.70 1.26
CA GLN A 105 -4.16 11.77 -0.08
C GLN A 105 -3.08 11.91 -1.16
N THR A 106 -1.98 12.60 -0.84
CA THR A 106 -0.82 12.72 -1.75
C THR A 106 -0.23 11.37 -2.11
N THR A 107 -0.08 10.46 -1.16
CA THR A 107 0.42 9.11 -1.41
C THR A 107 -0.55 8.30 -2.29
N ILE A 108 -1.85 8.37 -1.98
CA ILE A 108 -2.88 7.70 -2.78
C ILE A 108 -2.87 8.22 -4.21
N ASP A 109 -2.84 9.54 -4.40
CA ASP A 109 -2.84 10.17 -5.72
C ASP A 109 -1.56 9.85 -6.50
N LEU A 110 -0.40 9.86 -5.84
CA LEU A 110 0.88 9.52 -6.45
C LEU A 110 0.89 8.07 -6.98
N THR A 111 0.40 7.14 -6.18
CA THR A 111 0.31 5.72 -6.57
C THR A 111 -0.67 5.54 -7.72
N ARG A 112 -1.85 6.17 -7.66
CA ARG A 112 -2.85 6.10 -8.73
C ARG A 112 -2.34 6.72 -10.03
N GLN A 113 -1.63 7.85 -9.94
CA GLN A 113 -1.00 8.46 -11.11
C GLN A 113 0.05 7.51 -11.72
N ALA A 114 0.93 6.94 -10.91
CA ALA A 114 1.94 5.99 -11.39
C ALA A 114 1.30 4.76 -12.05
N ALA A 115 0.23 4.23 -11.44
CA ALA A 115 -0.54 3.13 -12.03
C ALA A 115 -1.25 3.53 -13.34
N ALA A 116 -1.70 4.77 -13.51
CA ALA A 116 -2.29 5.26 -14.75
C ALA A 116 -1.25 5.50 -15.85
N GLU A 117 -0.01 5.77 -15.49
CA GLU A 117 1.13 5.99 -16.41
C GLU A 117 1.76 4.67 -16.90
N HIS A 118 1.50 3.52 -16.22
CA HIS A 118 2.04 2.24 -16.65
C HIS A 118 1.42 1.77 -17.97
N SER A 119 2.14 0.93 -18.72
CA SER A 119 1.75 0.56 -20.09
C SER A 119 0.78 -0.61 -20.18
N GLY A 120 0.58 -1.36 -19.11
CA GLY A 120 -0.29 -2.54 -19.09
C GLY A 120 -1.77 -2.23 -18.85
N PRO A 121 -2.64 -3.24 -18.87
CA PRO A 121 -4.02 -3.09 -18.46
C PRO A 121 -4.15 -2.67 -17.00
N LEU A 122 -4.98 -1.66 -16.70
CA LEU A 122 -5.28 -1.18 -15.35
C LEU A 122 -6.75 -1.40 -14.99
N VAL A 123 -6.99 -2.03 -13.85
CA VAL A 123 -8.28 -2.09 -13.17
C VAL A 123 -8.17 -1.27 -11.88
N ASP A 124 -8.60 0.00 -11.91
CA ASP A 124 -8.64 0.87 -10.72
C ASP A 124 -10.03 0.79 -10.06
N LEU A 125 -10.09 0.15 -8.92
CA LEU A 125 -11.31 0.00 -8.11
C LEU A 125 -11.42 1.07 -7.01
N THR A 126 -10.50 2.04 -6.96
CA THR A 126 -10.53 3.15 -5.99
C THR A 126 -11.84 3.93 -6.14
N GLY A 127 -12.49 4.24 -5.01
CA GLY A 127 -13.80 4.88 -4.99
C GLY A 127 -15.00 3.92 -5.02
N GLN A 128 -14.78 2.61 -5.25
CA GLN A 128 -15.86 1.61 -5.16
C GLN A 128 -16.09 1.10 -3.73
N TYR A 129 -15.23 1.49 -2.79
CA TYR A 129 -15.23 1.04 -1.39
C TYR A 129 -15.27 2.22 -0.42
N GLU A 130 -16.15 3.20 -0.69
CA GLU A 130 -16.26 4.44 0.11
C GLU A 130 -16.63 4.19 1.58
N ASP A 131 -17.39 3.12 1.86
CA ASP A 131 -17.80 2.74 3.22
C ASP A 131 -16.85 1.71 3.88
N ALA A 132 -15.63 1.59 3.40
CA ALA A 132 -14.70 0.59 3.90
C ALA A 132 -13.56 1.20 4.72
N THR A 133 -13.10 0.44 5.71
CA THR A 133 -11.86 0.69 6.44
C THR A 133 -10.65 0.27 5.60
N HIS A 134 -9.44 0.63 6.04
CA HIS A 134 -8.17 0.17 5.46
C HIS A 134 -8.10 -1.37 5.30
N ASN A 135 -8.75 -2.12 6.16
CA ASN A 135 -8.78 -3.59 6.10
C ASN A 135 -9.90 -4.16 5.20
N PHE A 136 -10.55 -3.31 4.41
CA PHE A 136 -11.69 -3.68 3.56
C PHE A 136 -12.85 -4.31 4.35
N THR A 137 -13.08 -3.82 5.56
CA THR A 137 -14.28 -4.12 6.34
C THR A 137 -15.22 -2.93 6.32
N ALA A 138 -16.53 -3.16 6.50
CA ALA A 138 -17.48 -2.06 6.49
C ALA A 138 -17.23 -1.07 7.62
N ALA A 139 -17.15 0.23 7.30
CA ALA A 139 -16.90 1.31 8.25
C ALA A 139 -18.12 1.63 9.13
N SER A 140 -19.29 1.10 8.83
CA SER A 140 -20.58 1.44 9.47
C SER A 140 -20.75 0.96 10.91
N GLY A 141 -19.70 0.95 11.72
CA GLY A 141 -19.73 1.00 13.19
C GLY A 141 -20.49 -0.08 13.96
N LYS A 142 -21.16 -1.03 13.30
CA LYS A 142 -22.02 -2.00 13.96
C LYS A 142 -21.49 -3.43 14.05
N LYS A 143 -20.50 -3.79 13.26
CA LYS A 143 -19.81 -5.08 13.37
C LYS A 143 -18.39 -4.95 12.82
N ILE A 144 -17.41 -5.10 13.67
CA ILE A 144 -16.00 -5.34 13.29
C ILE A 144 -15.88 -6.57 12.34
N ASP A 145 -16.92 -7.38 12.25
CA ASP A 145 -16.98 -8.65 11.51
C ASP A 145 -17.77 -8.56 10.18
N ASP A 146 -18.07 -7.35 9.66
CA ASP A 146 -18.70 -7.25 8.34
C ASP A 146 -17.66 -7.33 7.23
N PHE A 147 -17.41 -8.55 6.77
CA PHE A 147 -16.51 -8.86 5.66
C PHE A 147 -17.18 -8.77 4.28
N SER A 148 -18.37 -8.16 4.16
CA SER A 148 -19.08 -8.06 2.87
C SER A 148 -18.26 -7.28 1.83
N VAL A 149 -17.61 -6.19 2.25
CA VAL A 149 -16.71 -5.40 1.40
C VAL A 149 -15.48 -6.22 1.00
N ARG A 150 -14.90 -6.93 1.95
CA ARG A 150 -13.73 -7.77 1.69
C ARG A 150 -14.04 -8.86 0.68
N ARG A 151 -15.18 -9.55 0.79
CA ARG A 151 -15.61 -10.54 -0.21
C ARG A 151 -15.77 -9.94 -1.60
N ARG A 152 -16.23 -8.70 -1.70
CA ARG A 152 -16.37 -8.01 -3.00
C ARG A 152 -15.02 -7.79 -3.67
N ILE A 153 -14.01 -7.28 -2.93
CA ILE A 153 -12.68 -7.06 -3.51
C ILE A 153 -11.95 -8.39 -3.76
N GLU A 154 -12.18 -9.41 -2.94
CA GLU A 154 -11.65 -10.76 -3.17
C GLU A 154 -12.21 -11.35 -4.47
N SER A 155 -13.53 -11.23 -4.72
CA SER A 155 -14.14 -11.67 -5.98
C SER A 155 -13.59 -10.89 -7.19
N ALA A 156 -13.56 -9.57 -7.12
CA ALA A 156 -13.02 -8.73 -8.20
C ALA A 156 -11.54 -9.05 -8.48
N THR A 157 -10.77 -9.38 -7.45
CA THR A 157 -9.36 -9.78 -7.61
C THR A 157 -9.25 -11.18 -8.23
N ALA A 158 -10.11 -12.11 -7.86
CA ALA A 158 -10.15 -13.44 -8.47
C ALA A 158 -10.51 -13.34 -9.96
N GLU A 159 -11.57 -12.59 -10.31
CA GLU A 159 -11.98 -12.33 -11.70
C GLU A 159 -10.84 -11.69 -12.52
N PHE A 160 -10.14 -10.70 -11.93
CA PHE A 160 -8.96 -10.10 -12.56
C PHE A 160 -7.86 -11.13 -12.83
N PHE A 161 -7.53 -12.00 -11.88
CA PHE A 161 -6.51 -13.02 -12.12
C PHE A 161 -6.97 -14.11 -13.09
N GLU A 162 -8.25 -14.46 -13.13
CA GLU A 162 -8.80 -15.38 -14.13
C GLU A 162 -8.70 -14.82 -15.54
N GLU A 163 -8.84 -13.50 -15.71
CA GLU A 163 -8.71 -12.84 -17.01
C GLU A 163 -7.27 -12.81 -17.52
N TYR A 164 -6.27 -12.63 -16.61
CA TYR A 164 -4.90 -12.33 -17.01
C TYR A 164 -3.86 -13.43 -16.74
N LEU A 165 -4.22 -14.52 -16.11
CA LEU A 165 -3.32 -15.67 -15.86
C LEU A 165 -3.67 -16.89 -16.66
#